data_c14d2819400c3324d56c40ec9a01fb1a
#
_entry.id   c14d2819400c3324d56c40ec9a01fb1a
#
_cell.length_a   1.000
_cell.length_b   1.000
_cell.length_c   1.000
_cell.angle_alpha   90.00
_cell.angle_beta   90.00
_cell.angle_gamma   90.00
#
_symmetry.space_group_name_H-M   'P 1'
#
loop_
_entity.id
_entity.type
_entity.pdbx_description
1 polymer ?
#
loop_
_entity_poly.entity_id
_entity_poly.type
_entity_poly.pdbx_seq_one_letter_code
_entity_poly.pdbx_strand_id
1 'polypeptide(L)'
;MKLVLDTNIWLDWLYFDDVNVRPLKTLHEKHIIEILIDEACMEELLTVLAYDHFLGSEVNKTIIEKKIRSLCNFVETKTAEAPSFWCRDPDDIKFLDLSDQHNVGHLITKDLHLLKRKNRRSLENKKMTFSIMSPSKFFSTFNHIE
;
A
#
# COMPACT_ATOMS: atom_id res chain seq x y z
N MET A 1 -10.30 9.47 3.71
CA MET A 1 -8.84 9.55 3.45
C MET A 1 -8.43 8.32 2.66
N LYS A 2 -7.77 8.52 1.53
CA LYS A 2 -7.34 7.42 0.66
C LYS A 2 -5.91 7.00 0.98
N LEU A 3 -5.69 5.70 1.14
CA LEU A 3 -4.39 5.11 1.44
C LEU A 3 -4.02 4.05 0.41
N VAL A 4 -2.71 3.90 0.19
CA VAL A 4 -2.13 2.73 -0.45
C VAL A 4 -1.22 2.06 0.58
N LEU A 5 -1.30 0.73 0.68
CA LEU A 5 -0.48 -0.06 1.59
C LEU A 5 0.56 -0.84 0.79
N ASP A 6 1.82 -0.73 1.19
CA ASP A 6 2.88 -1.58 0.67
C ASP A 6 2.61 -3.05 1.07
N THR A 7 3.16 -3.97 0.30
CA THR A 7 2.99 -5.42 0.52
C THR A 7 3.27 -5.83 1.96
N ASN A 8 4.33 -5.32 2.57
CA ASN A 8 4.69 -5.65 3.96
C ASN A 8 3.63 -5.22 4.96
N ILE A 9 2.93 -4.12 4.70
CA ILE A 9 1.85 -3.65 5.58
C ILE A 9 0.65 -4.60 5.48
N TRP A 10 0.31 -5.05 4.27
CA TRP A 10 -0.72 -6.06 4.08
C TRP A 10 -0.40 -7.36 4.80
N LEU A 11 0.86 -7.82 4.75
CA LEU A 11 1.31 -9.02 5.45
C LEU A 11 1.19 -8.85 6.97
N ASP A 12 1.60 -7.71 7.50
CA ASP A 12 1.47 -7.42 8.93
C ASP A 12 0.01 -7.45 9.38
N TRP A 13 -0.90 -6.98 8.54
CA TRP A 13 -2.33 -6.96 8.87
C TRP A 13 -2.96 -8.35 8.75
N LEU A 14 -2.75 -9.01 7.61
CA LEU A 14 -3.51 -10.22 7.27
C LEU A 14 -2.89 -11.51 7.78
N TYR A 15 -1.56 -11.56 7.88
CA TYR A 15 -0.84 -12.77 8.26
C TYR A 15 -0.24 -12.71 9.66
N PHE A 16 0.53 -11.66 9.94
CA PHE A 16 1.24 -11.55 11.22
C PHE A 16 0.37 -11.01 12.36
N ASP A 17 -0.75 -10.39 12.05
CA ASP A 17 -1.60 -9.70 13.03
C ASP A 17 -0.77 -8.76 13.94
N ASP A 18 0.09 -7.97 13.30
CA ASP A 18 1.02 -7.08 13.99
C ASP A 18 0.25 -5.97 14.70
N VAL A 19 0.51 -5.80 16.00
CA VAL A 19 -0.16 -4.79 16.83
C VAL A 19 0.06 -3.37 16.30
N ASN A 20 1.17 -3.12 15.60
CA ASN A 20 1.50 -1.80 15.08
C ASN A 20 0.62 -1.38 13.89
N VAL A 21 -0.06 -2.33 13.25
CA VAL A 21 -0.96 -2.03 12.12
C VAL A 21 -2.43 -2.25 12.46
N ARG A 22 -2.75 -2.78 13.62
CA ARG A 22 -4.14 -2.96 14.06
C ARG A 22 -5.00 -1.69 14.00
N PRO A 23 -4.48 -0.49 14.28
CA PRO A 23 -5.28 0.72 14.13
C PRO A 23 -5.80 0.95 12.71
N LEU A 24 -5.15 0.42 11.66
CA LEU A 24 -5.70 0.49 10.30
C LEU A 24 -7.04 -0.21 10.20
N LYS A 25 -7.18 -1.37 10.82
CA LYS A 25 -8.45 -2.11 10.84
C LYS A 25 -9.55 -1.28 11.49
N THR A 26 -9.25 -0.65 12.62
CA THR A 26 -10.21 0.21 13.32
C THR A 26 -10.64 1.40 12.45
N LEU A 27 -9.70 2.08 11.82
CA LEU A 27 -9.99 3.19 10.92
C LEU A 27 -10.80 2.76 9.71
N HIS A 28 -10.52 1.58 9.18
CA HIS A 28 -11.28 1.01 8.07
C HIS A 28 -12.73 0.67 8.48
N GLU A 29 -12.90 0.05 9.64
CA GLU A 29 -14.23 -0.28 10.16
C GLU A 29 -15.09 0.96 10.44
N LYS A 30 -14.46 2.07 10.82
CA LYS A 30 -15.11 3.35 11.03
C LYS A 30 -15.32 4.16 9.74
N HIS A 31 -14.93 3.64 8.59
CA HIS A 31 -15.00 4.30 7.29
C HIS A 31 -14.21 5.62 7.22
N ILE A 32 -13.17 5.75 8.05
CA ILE A 32 -12.28 6.92 8.04
C ILE A 32 -11.26 6.83 6.91
N ILE A 33 -10.81 5.61 6.60
CA ILE A 33 -9.87 5.36 5.52
C ILE A 33 -10.51 4.53 4.41
N GLU A 34 -10.07 4.78 3.20
CA GLU A 34 -10.37 3.99 2.00
C GLU A 34 -9.03 3.50 1.45
N ILE A 35 -8.90 2.20 1.28
CA ILE A 35 -7.65 1.59 0.81
C ILE A 35 -7.82 1.25 -0.66
N LEU A 36 -6.86 1.68 -1.48
CA LEU A 36 -6.85 1.39 -2.91
C LEU A 36 -5.80 0.34 -3.23
N ILE A 37 -6.12 -0.52 -4.18
CA ILE A 37 -5.18 -1.50 -4.74
C ILE A 37 -5.46 -1.63 -6.24
N ASP A 38 -4.43 -1.89 -7.02
CA ASP A 38 -4.56 -2.20 -8.44
C ASP A 38 -4.08 -3.62 -8.74
N GLU A 39 -4.17 -4.03 -10.00
CA GLU A 39 -3.81 -5.38 -10.40
C GLU A 39 -2.34 -5.69 -10.11
N ALA A 40 -1.42 -4.77 -10.43
CA ALA A 40 0.01 -4.99 -10.23
C ALA A 40 0.36 -5.18 -8.75
N CYS A 41 -0.22 -4.37 -7.88
CA CYS A 41 0.01 -4.48 -6.43
C CYS A 41 -0.63 -5.75 -5.86
N MET A 42 -1.82 -6.12 -6.35
CA MET A 42 -2.48 -7.37 -5.95
C MET A 42 -1.66 -8.59 -6.35
N GLU A 43 -1.15 -8.63 -7.57
CA GLU A 43 -0.31 -9.73 -8.05
C GLU A 43 0.95 -9.90 -7.21
N GLU A 44 1.63 -8.80 -6.88
CA GLU A 44 2.79 -8.86 -6.01
C GLU A 44 2.44 -9.44 -4.64
N LEU A 45 1.37 -8.96 -4.03
CA LEU A 45 0.92 -9.43 -2.72
C LEU A 45 0.62 -10.94 -2.74
N LEU A 46 -0.13 -11.39 -3.74
CA LEU A 46 -0.45 -12.81 -3.88
C LEU A 46 0.79 -13.67 -4.18
N THR A 47 1.74 -13.15 -4.96
CA THR A 47 2.99 -13.83 -5.26
C THR A 47 3.84 -14.00 -3.99
N VAL A 48 3.98 -12.96 -3.19
CA VAL A 48 4.72 -13.01 -1.93
C VAL A 48 4.08 -14.02 -0.97
N LEU A 49 2.76 -13.99 -0.84
CA LEU A 49 2.03 -14.93 0.02
C LEU A 49 2.23 -16.39 -0.42
N ALA A 50 2.27 -16.66 -1.74
CA ALA A 50 2.50 -18.00 -2.25
C ALA A 50 3.95 -18.45 -2.08
N TYR A 51 4.91 -17.54 -2.24
CA TYR A 51 6.34 -17.83 -2.25
C TYR A 51 6.87 -18.30 -0.90
N ASP A 52 6.44 -17.64 0.16
CA ASP A 52 6.95 -17.87 1.51
C ASP A 52 6.13 -18.92 2.28
N HIS A 53 5.35 -19.74 1.58
CA HIS A 53 4.47 -20.75 2.18
C HIS A 53 3.44 -20.20 3.18
N PHE A 54 3.17 -18.93 3.12
CA PHE A 54 2.17 -18.29 4.00
C PHE A 54 0.77 -18.88 3.80
N LEU A 55 0.44 -19.28 2.59
CA LEU A 55 -0.91 -19.72 2.25
C LEU A 55 -1.12 -21.23 2.26
N GLY A 56 -0.09 -22.04 2.12
CA GLY A 56 -0.18 -23.50 2.18
C GLY A 56 -1.00 -24.18 1.09
N SER A 57 -1.94 -23.53 0.42
CA SER A 57 -2.78 -24.11 -0.62
C SER A 57 -3.45 -23.06 -1.50
N GLU A 58 -3.94 -23.46 -2.68
CA GLU A 58 -4.71 -22.60 -3.59
C GLU A 58 -6.05 -22.14 -2.97
N VAL A 59 -6.64 -22.96 -2.12
CA VAL A 59 -7.88 -22.59 -1.42
C VAL A 59 -7.62 -21.40 -0.50
N ASN A 60 -6.50 -21.42 0.24
CA ASN A 60 -6.13 -20.32 1.12
C ASN A 60 -5.83 -19.04 0.34
N LYS A 61 -5.20 -19.16 -0.83
CA LYS A 61 -4.96 -18.03 -1.74
C LYS A 61 -6.28 -17.36 -2.14
N THR A 62 -7.27 -18.15 -2.54
CA THR A 62 -8.59 -17.64 -2.93
C THR A 62 -9.29 -16.92 -1.77
N ILE A 63 -9.23 -17.48 -0.57
CA ILE A 63 -9.83 -16.88 0.62
C ILE A 63 -9.17 -15.54 0.95
N ILE A 64 -7.84 -15.48 0.92
CA ILE A 64 -7.08 -14.26 1.21
C ILE A 64 -7.36 -13.20 0.14
N GLU A 65 -7.38 -13.56 -1.13
CA GLU A 65 -7.71 -12.62 -2.20
C GLU A 65 -9.10 -12.01 -2.02
N LYS A 66 -10.09 -12.82 -1.68
CA LYS A 66 -11.44 -12.32 -1.38
C LYS A 66 -11.45 -11.37 -0.19
N LYS A 67 -10.67 -11.68 0.84
CA LYS A 67 -10.55 -10.82 2.03
C LYS A 67 -9.95 -9.47 1.66
N ILE A 68 -8.87 -9.46 0.88
CA ILE A 68 -8.24 -8.22 0.41
C ILE A 68 -9.24 -7.39 -0.39
N ARG A 69 -9.95 -8.01 -1.33
CA ARG A 69 -10.97 -7.33 -2.16
C ARG A 69 -12.10 -6.74 -1.33
N SER A 70 -12.43 -7.35 -0.19
CA SER A 70 -13.46 -6.82 0.72
C SER A 70 -12.97 -5.62 1.54
N LEU A 71 -11.66 -5.46 1.69
CA LEU A 71 -11.05 -4.40 2.50
C LEU A 71 -10.65 -3.18 1.69
N CYS A 72 -10.59 -3.28 0.38
CA CYS A 72 -10.08 -2.20 -0.47
C CYS A 72 -10.94 -2.00 -1.72
N ASN A 73 -10.74 -0.85 -2.36
CA ASN A 73 -11.31 -0.56 -3.66
C ASN A 73 -10.27 -0.89 -4.73
N PHE A 74 -10.66 -1.76 -5.65
CA PHE A 74 -9.83 -2.13 -6.78
C PHE A 74 -9.92 -1.05 -7.85
N VAL A 75 -8.78 -0.49 -8.26
CA VAL A 75 -8.71 0.58 -9.26
C VAL A 75 -7.76 0.20 -10.37
N GLU A 76 -7.91 0.85 -11.51
CA GLU A 76 -7.08 0.63 -12.68
C GLU A 76 -6.02 1.72 -12.77
N THR A 77 -4.73 1.31 -12.84
CA THR A 77 -3.60 2.22 -12.96
C THR A 77 -3.03 2.11 -14.37
N LYS A 78 -2.92 3.24 -15.05
CA LYS A 78 -2.34 3.28 -16.40
C LYS A 78 -0.84 3.11 -16.32
N THR A 79 -0.30 2.22 -17.17
CA THR A 79 1.14 2.08 -17.33
C THR A 79 1.66 3.28 -18.13
N ALA A 80 2.55 4.07 -17.52
CA ALA A 80 3.20 5.16 -18.22
C ALA A 80 4.22 4.63 -19.22
N GLU A 81 4.35 5.29 -20.38
CA GLU A 81 5.38 4.94 -21.38
C GLU A 81 6.78 5.15 -20.82
N ALA A 82 6.92 6.12 -19.91
CA ALA A 82 8.14 6.35 -19.14
C ALA A 82 7.78 6.50 -17.67
N PRO A 83 8.58 5.96 -16.73
CA PRO A 83 8.27 6.08 -15.31
C PRO A 83 8.30 7.53 -14.85
N SER A 84 7.27 7.98 -14.14
CA SER A 84 7.23 9.31 -13.53
C SER A 84 8.08 9.40 -12.28
N PHE A 85 8.46 8.26 -11.71
CA PHE A 85 9.23 8.19 -10.47
C PHE A 85 10.42 7.27 -10.62
N TRP A 86 11.53 7.66 -9.98
CA TRP A 86 12.67 6.78 -9.84
C TRP A 86 12.66 6.17 -8.44
N CYS A 87 12.88 4.87 -8.35
CA CYS A 87 13.14 4.18 -7.09
C CYS A 87 14.38 3.31 -7.23
N ARG A 88 15.01 3.03 -6.08
CA ARG A 88 16.14 2.10 -6.02
C ARG A 88 15.73 0.70 -6.48
N ASP A 89 14.53 0.27 -6.08
CA ASP A 89 13.93 -0.97 -6.56
C ASP A 89 12.80 -0.62 -7.52
N PRO A 90 12.94 -0.97 -8.83
CA PRO A 90 11.89 -0.72 -9.81
C PRO A 90 10.54 -1.36 -9.47
N ASP A 91 10.54 -2.44 -8.69
CA ASP A 91 9.29 -3.10 -8.27
C ASP A 91 8.44 -2.23 -7.36
N ASP A 92 9.02 -1.20 -6.73
CA ASP A 92 8.28 -0.28 -5.87
C ASP A 92 7.56 0.83 -6.66
N ILE A 93 7.90 1.01 -7.93
CA ILE A 93 7.30 2.06 -8.79
C ILE A 93 5.78 1.91 -8.87
N LYS A 94 5.26 0.68 -8.86
CA LYS A 94 3.82 0.42 -8.93
C LYS A 94 3.03 1.09 -7.80
N PHE A 95 3.60 1.16 -6.59
CA PHE A 95 2.96 1.82 -5.46
C PHE A 95 2.93 3.33 -5.62
N LEU A 96 3.99 3.90 -6.19
CA LEU A 96 4.09 5.33 -6.47
C LEU A 96 3.12 5.74 -7.57
N ASP A 97 3.04 4.97 -8.65
CA ASP A 97 2.12 5.23 -9.76
C ASP A 97 0.67 5.14 -9.32
N LEU A 98 0.32 4.11 -8.57
CA LEU A 98 -1.02 3.95 -8.00
C LEU A 98 -1.40 5.16 -7.14
N SER A 99 -0.50 5.58 -6.26
CA SER A 99 -0.73 6.69 -5.36
C SER A 99 -0.90 8.02 -6.10
N ASP A 100 -0.08 8.25 -7.12
CA ASP A 100 -0.11 9.49 -7.91
C ASP A 100 -1.38 9.58 -8.77
N GLN A 101 -1.75 8.49 -9.43
CA GLN A 101 -2.86 8.52 -10.40
C GLN A 101 -4.24 8.60 -9.73
N HIS A 102 -4.38 8.18 -8.48
CA HIS A 102 -5.68 8.07 -7.83
C HIS A 102 -5.89 9.06 -6.68
N ASN A 103 -5.09 10.11 -6.61
CA ASN A 103 -5.20 11.16 -5.58
C ASN A 103 -5.16 10.59 -4.16
N VAL A 104 -4.27 9.63 -3.95
CA VAL A 104 -4.06 9.03 -2.65
C VAL A 104 -3.40 10.04 -1.72
N GLY A 105 -3.84 10.09 -0.47
CA GLY A 105 -3.23 10.97 0.51
C GLY A 105 -1.90 10.45 1.02
N HIS A 106 -1.83 9.15 1.31
CA HIS A 106 -0.65 8.55 1.93
C HIS A 106 -0.38 7.14 1.42
N LEU A 107 0.89 6.87 1.14
CA LEU A 107 1.43 5.53 0.92
C LEU A 107 2.07 5.08 2.23
N ILE A 108 1.59 3.99 2.79
CA ILE A 108 2.06 3.46 4.08
C ILE A 108 3.03 2.31 3.81
N THR A 109 4.24 2.42 4.34
CA THR A 109 5.31 1.45 4.11
C THR A 109 6.27 1.41 5.30
N LYS A 110 7.00 0.29 5.43
CA LYS A 110 8.14 0.15 6.33
C LYS A 110 9.47 0.16 5.58
N ASP A 111 9.44 0.22 4.25
CA ASP A 111 10.64 0.22 3.42
C ASP A 111 11.38 1.53 3.54
N LEU A 112 12.61 1.47 4.05
CA LEU A 112 13.43 2.67 4.26
C LEU A 112 13.75 3.41 2.96
N HIS A 113 13.85 2.71 1.83
CA HIS A 113 14.13 3.35 0.54
C HIS A 113 12.94 4.20 0.08
N LEU A 114 11.72 3.70 0.27
CA LEU A 114 10.52 4.47 -0.02
C LEU A 114 10.35 5.63 0.96
N LEU A 115 10.59 5.40 2.24
CA LEU A 115 10.46 6.44 3.27
C LEU A 115 11.42 7.62 3.02
N LYS A 116 12.61 7.35 2.48
CA LYS A 116 13.58 8.39 2.14
C LYS A 116 13.16 9.24 0.93
N ARG A 117 12.18 8.76 0.14
CA ARG A 117 11.67 9.50 -1.02
C ARG A 117 10.63 10.56 -0.66
N LYS A 118 10.13 10.57 0.55
CA LYS A 118 8.94 11.37 0.94
C LYS A 118 9.00 12.85 0.58
N ASN A 119 10.20 13.42 0.37
CA ASN A 119 10.40 14.82 0.03
C ASN A 119 10.99 15.01 -1.38
N ARG A 120 11.10 13.93 -2.16
CA ARG A 120 11.66 14.00 -3.50
C ARG A 120 10.59 14.29 -4.54
N ARG A 121 11.00 14.91 -5.63
CA ARG A 121 10.13 15.16 -6.78
C ARG A 121 10.12 13.95 -7.71
N SER A 122 9.12 13.87 -8.58
CA SER A 122 9.09 12.90 -9.66
C SER A 122 10.24 13.16 -10.64
N LEU A 123 10.47 12.22 -11.58
CA LEU A 123 11.48 12.41 -12.65
C LEU A 123 11.18 13.61 -13.54
N GLU A 124 9.92 14.02 -13.66
CA GLU A 124 9.50 15.21 -14.39
C GLU A 124 9.62 16.49 -13.57
N ASN A 125 10.30 16.43 -12.43
CA ASN A 125 10.46 17.54 -11.51
C ASN A 125 9.14 18.07 -10.92
N LYS A 126 8.11 17.24 -10.89
CA LYS A 126 6.84 17.55 -10.25
C LYS A 126 6.89 17.18 -8.77
N LYS A 127 6.27 17.99 -7.95
CA LYS A 127 6.10 17.66 -6.52
C LYS A 127 5.16 16.47 -6.38
N MET A 128 5.52 15.50 -5.52
CA MET A 128 4.61 14.40 -5.21
C MET A 128 3.36 14.92 -4.52
N THR A 129 2.20 14.42 -4.95
CA THR A 129 0.89 14.83 -4.42
C THR A 129 0.49 14.04 -3.18
N PHE A 130 1.24 13.00 -2.83
CA PHE A 130 0.97 12.12 -1.70
C PHE A 130 2.19 12.07 -0.78
N SER A 131 1.95 11.70 0.49
CA SER A 131 3.00 11.49 1.48
C SER A 131 3.34 10.01 1.58
N ILE A 132 4.60 9.71 1.91
CA ILE A 132 5.05 8.35 2.21
C ILE A 132 5.38 8.30 3.70
N MET A 133 4.72 7.39 4.43
CA MET A 133 4.83 7.32 5.88
C MET A 133 4.94 5.88 6.38
N SER A 134 5.64 5.70 7.50
CA SER A 134 5.55 4.46 8.25
C SER A 134 4.21 4.38 9.00
N PRO A 135 3.77 3.19 9.42
CA PRO A 135 2.56 3.06 10.24
C PRO A 135 2.61 3.92 11.49
N SER A 136 3.72 3.91 12.23
CA SER A 136 3.85 4.69 13.45
C SER A 136 3.72 6.20 13.19
N LYS A 137 4.34 6.69 12.12
CA LYS A 137 4.23 8.09 11.73
C LYS A 137 2.81 8.47 11.35
N PHE A 138 2.15 7.61 10.59
CA PHE A 138 0.75 7.81 10.20
C PHE A 138 -0.15 7.92 11.43
N PHE A 139 -0.07 6.98 12.35
CA PHE A 139 -0.91 6.99 13.55
C PHE A 139 -0.60 8.18 14.47
N SER A 140 0.66 8.56 14.62
CA SER A 140 1.00 9.74 15.43
C SER A 140 0.50 11.05 14.81
N THR A 141 0.44 11.11 13.48
CA THR A 141 -0.05 12.30 12.76
C THR A 141 -1.58 12.39 12.81
N PHE A 142 -2.28 11.25 12.78
CA PHE A 142 -3.73 11.19 12.67
C PHE A 142 -4.43 10.60 13.89
N ASN A 143 -3.79 10.64 15.07
CA ASN A 143 -4.36 10.09 16.29
C ASN A 143 -5.61 10.85 16.78
N HIS A 144 -5.92 11.99 16.21
CA HIS A 144 -7.10 12.77 16.55
C HIS A 144 -8.35 12.39 15.74
N ILE A 145 -8.20 11.47 14.78
CA ILE A 145 -9.29 11.00 13.93
C ILE A 145 -9.96 9.80 14.61
N GLU A 146 -10.68 10.05 15.68
CA GLU A 146 -11.45 9.02 16.36
C GLU A 146 -12.94 9.24 16.24
#